data_0880d12cffc1e67b34c438f99da9e57a
#
_entry.id   0880d12cffc1e67b34c438f99da9e57a
#
_cell.length_a   1.000
_cell.length_b   1.000
_cell.length_c   1.000
_cell.angle_alpha   90.00
_cell.angle_beta   90.00
_cell.angle_gamma   90.00
#
_symmetry.space_group_name_H-M   'P 1'
#
loop_
_entity.id
_entity.type
_entity.pdbx_description
1 polymer ?
#
loop_
_entity_poly.entity_id
_entity_poly.type
_entity_poly.pdbx_seq_one_letter_code
_entity_poly.pdbx_strand_id
1 'polypeptide(L)'
;MRIKSLFVCLAITLLLGACTGTRYHITPQDSAGHAPKLVPQEKVLVAIPRDGEYLGTPYRNSGTQVADLFIKHISSRTGASSLTNGAMNQTQALSEAQALSCRYVVIPVINNWEPRASSWSGKPGRASISVSVYELVGEKPSLINKSLLEVQGKSYLTEHPLKLMDNIIGSYIGRLY
;
A
#
# COMPACT_ATOMS: atom_id res chain seq x y z
N MET A 1 13.65 32.31 43.98
CA MET A 1 13.27 32.55 42.54
C MET A 1 13.88 31.58 41.54
N ARG A 2 14.87 30.76 41.87
CA ARG A 2 15.57 29.83 40.94
C ARG A 2 14.83 28.47 40.68
N ILE A 3 14.02 27.98 41.64
CA ILE A 3 13.35 26.69 41.54
C ILE A 3 12.19 26.71 40.53
N LYS A 4 11.43 27.82 40.46
CA LYS A 4 10.30 27.93 39.49
C LYS A 4 10.76 27.93 38.04
N SER A 5 11.95 28.46 37.74
CA SER A 5 12.53 28.47 36.39
C SER A 5 12.97 27.08 35.94
N LEU A 6 13.42 26.22 36.85
CA LEU A 6 13.85 24.85 36.55
C LEU A 6 12.67 23.94 36.17
N PHE A 7 11.51 24.11 36.84
CA PHE A 7 10.29 23.34 36.53
C PHE A 7 9.67 23.74 35.19
N VAL A 8 9.75 25.00 34.81
CA VAL A 8 9.26 25.47 33.49
C VAL A 8 10.12 24.91 32.37
N CYS A 9 11.42 24.88 32.49
CA CYS A 9 12.31 24.29 31.48
C CYS A 9 12.11 22.76 31.36
N LEU A 10 11.89 22.04 32.47
CA LEU A 10 11.62 20.62 32.46
C LEU A 10 10.27 20.27 31.80
N ALA A 11 9.25 21.10 32.01
CA ALA A 11 7.93 20.91 31.37
C ALA A 11 7.96 21.16 29.88
N ILE A 12 8.77 22.10 29.38
CA ILE A 12 8.90 22.41 27.95
C ILE A 12 9.63 21.27 27.20
N THR A 13 10.64 20.65 27.82
CA THR A 13 11.36 19.53 27.22
C THR A 13 10.51 18.25 27.08
N LEU A 14 9.53 18.05 27.96
CA LEU A 14 8.58 16.93 27.88
C LEU A 14 7.55 17.07 26.73
N LEU A 15 7.27 18.27 26.27
CA LEU A 15 6.32 18.53 25.19
C LEU A 15 6.91 18.34 23.78
N LEU A 16 8.22 18.30 23.63
CA LEU A 16 8.90 18.15 22.32
C LEU A 16 9.07 16.68 21.87
N GLY A 17 8.73 15.70 22.70
CA GLY A 17 8.88 14.27 22.41
C GLY A 17 7.74 13.61 21.63
N ALA A 18 6.71 14.34 21.20
CA ALA A 18 5.39 13.75 20.89
C ALA A 18 5.03 13.60 19.40
N CYS A 19 5.97 13.43 18.46
CA CYS A 19 5.59 13.25 17.06
C CYS A 19 6.50 12.33 16.24
N THR A 20 6.74 11.09 16.69
CA THR A 20 7.42 10.08 15.87
C THR A 20 6.50 8.87 15.61
N GLY A 21 5.26 9.12 15.20
CA GLY A 21 4.32 8.08 14.80
C GLY A 21 4.64 7.53 13.40
N THR A 22 4.26 6.26 13.14
CA THR A 22 4.18 5.75 11.77
C THR A 22 3.16 6.58 11.00
N ARG A 23 3.51 7.02 9.79
CA ARG A 23 2.65 7.84 8.93
C ARG A 23 2.12 6.97 7.79
N TYR A 24 0.82 7.10 7.54
CA TYR A 24 0.12 6.42 6.45
C TYR A 24 -0.66 7.46 5.65
N HIS A 25 -0.50 7.47 4.33
CA HIS A 25 -1.25 8.32 3.43
C HIS A 25 -1.88 7.50 2.31
N ILE A 26 -3.19 7.68 2.10
CA ILE A 26 -3.92 7.15 0.94
C ILE A 26 -4.41 8.36 0.17
N THR A 27 -3.78 8.63 -0.97
CA THR A 27 -4.09 9.76 -1.84
C THR A 27 -4.82 9.27 -3.08
N PRO A 28 -6.13 9.56 -3.24
CA PRO A 28 -6.85 9.30 -4.48
C PRO A 28 -6.18 10.06 -5.64
N GLN A 29 -6.03 9.41 -6.79
CA GLN A 29 -5.43 9.97 -8.00
C GLN A 29 -6.43 10.09 -9.15
N ASP A 30 -7.67 9.68 -8.94
CA ASP A 30 -8.79 9.81 -9.86
C ASP A 30 -9.62 11.04 -9.51
N SER A 31 -10.08 11.74 -10.55
CA SER A 31 -10.90 12.96 -10.43
C SER A 31 -12.35 12.68 -10.00
N ALA A 32 -12.75 11.42 -9.87
CA ALA A 32 -14.08 11.02 -9.45
C ALA A 32 -14.14 11.02 -7.93
N GLY A 33 -14.70 12.04 -7.33
CA GLY A 33 -14.80 12.24 -5.87
C GLY A 33 -15.49 11.15 -5.06
N HIS A 34 -16.01 10.10 -5.71
CA HIS A 34 -16.51 8.88 -5.10
C HIS A 34 -16.18 7.71 -6.01
N ALA A 35 -15.09 7.00 -5.69
CA ALA A 35 -14.81 5.72 -6.35
C ALA A 35 -16.00 4.77 -6.15
N PRO A 36 -16.51 4.13 -7.20
CA PRO A 36 -17.55 3.13 -7.05
C PRO A 36 -17.06 2.01 -6.14
N LYS A 37 -17.97 1.53 -5.28
CA LYS A 37 -17.69 0.40 -4.40
C LYS A 37 -17.63 -0.88 -5.19
N LEU A 38 -16.71 -1.77 -4.80
CA LEU A 38 -16.68 -3.12 -5.36
C LEU A 38 -17.88 -3.91 -4.85
N VAL A 39 -18.49 -4.66 -5.75
CA VAL A 39 -19.59 -5.56 -5.38
C VAL A 39 -18.98 -6.76 -4.63
N PRO A 40 -19.43 -7.05 -3.40
CA PRO A 40 -18.98 -8.22 -2.66
C PRO A 40 -19.30 -9.51 -3.43
N GLN A 41 -18.54 -10.57 -3.15
CA GLN A 41 -18.69 -11.91 -3.75
C GLN A 41 -18.32 -12.01 -5.24
N GLU A 42 -17.92 -10.92 -5.86
CA GLU A 42 -17.42 -10.95 -7.24
C GLU A 42 -15.95 -11.42 -7.31
N LYS A 43 -15.57 -11.99 -8.45
CA LYS A 43 -14.23 -12.52 -8.67
C LYS A 43 -13.22 -11.41 -8.93
N VAL A 44 -12.09 -11.44 -8.22
CA VAL A 44 -11.03 -10.43 -8.29
C VAL A 44 -9.69 -11.09 -8.65
N LEU A 45 -9.00 -10.54 -9.65
CA LEU A 45 -7.60 -10.85 -9.93
C LEU A 45 -6.71 -9.76 -9.32
N VAL A 46 -5.63 -10.16 -8.66
CA VAL A 46 -4.59 -9.24 -8.20
C VAL A 46 -3.32 -9.49 -9.01
N ALA A 47 -2.85 -8.45 -9.70
CA ALA A 47 -1.60 -8.54 -10.43
C ALA A 47 -0.40 -8.52 -9.47
N ILE A 48 0.58 -9.39 -9.73
CA ILE A 48 1.87 -9.35 -9.03
C ILE A 48 2.68 -8.19 -9.66
N PRO A 49 3.05 -7.14 -8.89
CA PRO A 49 3.91 -6.08 -9.39
C PRO A 49 5.35 -6.58 -9.58
N ARG A 50 6.14 -5.84 -10.32
CA ARG A 50 7.61 -6.02 -10.30
C ARG A 50 8.14 -5.75 -8.91
N ASP A 51 9.24 -6.41 -8.56
CA ASP A 51 9.92 -6.17 -7.29
C ASP A 51 10.33 -4.70 -7.14
N GLY A 52 10.22 -4.21 -5.92
CA GLY A 52 10.71 -2.89 -5.55
C GLY A 52 12.23 -2.83 -5.58
N GLU A 53 12.74 -1.62 -5.77
CA GLU A 53 14.18 -1.34 -5.85
C GLU A 53 14.53 -0.14 -4.96
N TYR A 54 15.74 -0.18 -4.38
CA TYR A 54 16.32 0.96 -3.67
C TYR A 54 17.81 1.09 -4.01
N LEU A 55 18.20 2.25 -4.53
CA LEU A 55 19.59 2.53 -4.95
C LEU A 55 20.18 1.46 -5.87
N GLY A 56 19.43 0.99 -6.85
CA GLY A 56 19.85 -0.03 -7.79
C GLY A 56 19.85 -1.47 -7.24
N THR A 57 19.43 -1.67 -6.00
CA THR A 57 19.33 -3.00 -5.39
C THR A 57 17.89 -3.49 -5.42
N PRO A 58 17.56 -4.58 -6.16
CA PRO A 58 16.24 -5.15 -6.17
C PRO A 58 15.94 -5.92 -4.86
N TYR A 59 14.76 -5.74 -4.33
CA TYR A 59 14.25 -6.49 -3.18
C TYR A 59 13.43 -7.67 -3.68
N ARG A 60 14.11 -8.80 -3.89
CA ARG A 60 13.52 -10.02 -4.44
C ARG A 60 12.28 -10.45 -3.66
N ASN A 61 11.25 -10.86 -4.39
CA ASN A 61 9.94 -11.28 -3.88
C ASN A 61 9.09 -10.18 -3.23
N SER A 62 9.53 -8.91 -3.20
CA SER A 62 8.70 -7.83 -2.65
C SER A 62 7.40 -7.65 -3.43
N GLY A 63 7.43 -7.85 -4.74
CA GLY A 63 6.23 -7.83 -5.59
C GLY A 63 5.21 -8.88 -5.19
N THR A 64 5.64 -10.14 -5.06
CA THR A 64 4.78 -11.24 -4.61
C THR A 64 4.23 -10.98 -3.21
N GLN A 65 5.09 -10.56 -2.27
CA GLN A 65 4.69 -10.25 -0.90
C GLN A 65 3.64 -9.13 -0.82
N VAL A 66 3.77 -8.10 -1.67
CA VAL A 66 2.76 -7.03 -1.77
C VAL A 66 1.44 -7.58 -2.32
N ALA A 67 1.48 -8.39 -3.38
CA ALA A 67 0.28 -9.00 -3.94
C ALA A 67 -0.42 -9.92 -2.93
N ASP A 68 0.33 -10.68 -2.14
CA ASP A 68 -0.20 -11.52 -1.05
C ASP A 68 -0.93 -10.69 0.02
N LEU A 69 -0.45 -9.49 0.35
CA LEU A 69 -1.16 -8.58 1.25
C LEU A 69 -2.51 -8.14 0.67
N PHE A 70 -2.58 -7.84 -0.63
CA PHE A 70 -3.85 -7.53 -1.27
C PHE A 70 -4.80 -8.73 -1.22
N ILE A 71 -4.35 -9.93 -1.57
CA ILE A 71 -5.15 -11.17 -1.47
C ILE A 71 -5.65 -11.38 -0.05
N LYS A 72 -4.80 -11.25 0.95
CA LYS A 72 -5.15 -11.40 2.37
C LYS A 72 -6.36 -10.55 2.75
N HIS A 73 -6.37 -9.28 2.34
CA HIS A 73 -7.44 -8.33 2.70
C HIS A 73 -8.68 -8.42 1.80
N ILE A 74 -8.52 -8.91 0.56
CA ILE A 74 -9.63 -9.06 -0.40
C ILE A 74 -10.40 -10.36 -0.15
N SER A 75 -9.73 -11.48 0.14
CA SER A 75 -10.32 -12.82 0.19
C SER A 75 -11.52 -12.95 1.12
N SER A 76 -11.57 -12.18 2.19
CA SER A 76 -12.72 -12.17 3.12
C SER A 76 -13.96 -11.48 2.57
N ARG A 77 -13.88 -10.81 1.41
CA ARG A 77 -14.93 -9.94 0.85
C ARG A 77 -15.37 -10.35 -0.54
N THR A 78 -14.60 -11.21 -1.21
CA THR A 78 -14.84 -11.66 -2.59
C THR A 78 -15.37 -13.09 -2.65
N GLY A 79 -16.03 -13.46 -3.76
CA GLY A 79 -16.41 -14.84 -4.03
C GLY A 79 -15.20 -15.72 -4.36
N ALA A 80 -14.23 -15.14 -5.06
CA ALA A 80 -12.92 -15.74 -5.34
C ALA A 80 -11.89 -14.66 -5.60
N SER A 81 -10.66 -14.90 -5.18
CA SER A 81 -9.51 -14.05 -5.48
C SER A 81 -8.32 -14.90 -5.91
N SER A 82 -7.55 -14.42 -6.88
CA SER A 82 -6.36 -15.09 -7.39
C SER A 82 -5.27 -14.10 -7.72
N LEU A 83 -4.02 -14.57 -7.73
CA LEU A 83 -2.86 -13.83 -8.24
C LEU A 83 -2.64 -14.13 -9.71
N THR A 84 -1.99 -13.20 -10.44
CA THR A 84 -1.46 -13.49 -11.77
C THR A 84 -0.35 -14.52 -11.71
N ASN A 85 -0.10 -15.19 -12.86
CA ASN A 85 1.05 -16.10 -12.97
C ASN A 85 2.35 -15.30 -13.18
N GLY A 86 2.89 -14.76 -12.10
CA GLY A 86 4.08 -13.92 -12.09
C GLY A 86 3.81 -12.43 -12.27
N ALA A 87 4.89 -11.63 -12.31
CA ALA A 87 4.80 -10.19 -12.47
C ALA A 87 4.34 -9.80 -13.87
N MET A 88 3.30 -8.97 -13.96
CA MET A 88 2.67 -8.55 -15.21
C MET A 88 2.55 -7.04 -15.31
N ASN A 89 2.59 -6.54 -16.56
CA ASN A 89 2.16 -5.17 -16.83
C ASN A 89 0.62 -5.07 -16.88
N GLN A 90 0.11 -3.86 -16.95
CA GLN A 90 -1.33 -3.60 -16.95
C GLN A 90 -2.08 -4.35 -18.07
N THR A 91 -1.58 -4.31 -19.30
CA THR A 91 -2.23 -4.95 -20.46
C THR A 91 -2.33 -6.48 -20.27
N GLN A 92 -1.24 -7.10 -19.80
CA GLN A 92 -1.20 -8.53 -19.53
C GLN A 92 -2.17 -8.91 -18.40
N ALA A 93 -2.18 -8.15 -17.29
CA ALA A 93 -3.08 -8.42 -16.17
C ALA A 93 -4.57 -8.28 -16.56
N LEU A 94 -4.92 -7.28 -17.37
CA LEU A 94 -6.28 -7.11 -17.88
C LEU A 94 -6.70 -8.27 -18.79
N SER A 95 -5.81 -8.71 -19.68
CA SER A 95 -6.07 -9.85 -20.56
C SER A 95 -6.25 -11.16 -19.79
N GLU A 96 -5.39 -11.42 -18.79
CA GLU A 96 -5.52 -12.61 -17.94
C GLU A 96 -6.81 -12.59 -17.13
N ALA A 97 -7.20 -11.44 -16.60
CA ALA A 97 -8.44 -11.29 -15.85
C ALA A 97 -9.67 -11.54 -16.70
N GLN A 98 -9.67 -11.10 -17.96
CA GLN A 98 -10.74 -11.40 -18.92
C GLN A 98 -10.82 -12.90 -19.20
N ALA A 99 -9.69 -13.56 -19.44
CA ALA A 99 -9.61 -15.01 -19.67
C ALA A 99 -10.14 -15.81 -18.47
N LEU A 100 -9.91 -15.32 -17.25
CA LEU A 100 -10.36 -15.92 -16.00
C LEU A 100 -11.79 -15.52 -15.61
N SER A 101 -12.48 -14.71 -16.42
CA SER A 101 -13.82 -14.15 -16.13
C SER A 101 -13.87 -13.46 -14.76
N CYS A 102 -12.83 -12.68 -14.43
CA CYS A 102 -12.83 -11.83 -13.24
C CYS A 102 -13.63 -10.55 -13.52
N ARG A 103 -14.41 -10.11 -12.54
CA ARG A 103 -15.11 -8.82 -12.63
C ARG A 103 -14.17 -7.65 -12.34
N TYR A 104 -13.23 -7.83 -11.42
CA TYR A 104 -12.30 -6.78 -11.03
C TYR A 104 -10.85 -7.21 -11.15
N VAL A 105 -10.00 -6.23 -11.46
CA VAL A 105 -8.53 -6.39 -11.47
C VAL A 105 -7.92 -5.31 -10.60
N VAL A 106 -7.10 -5.72 -9.63
CA VAL A 106 -6.29 -4.83 -8.80
C VAL A 106 -4.85 -4.90 -9.32
N ILE A 107 -4.31 -3.76 -9.73
CA ILE A 107 -2.97 -3.66 -10.32
C ILE A 107 -2.11 -2.74 -9.43
N PRO A 108 -1.34 -3.29 -8.49
CA PRO A 108 -0.37 -2.54 -7.72
C PRO A 108 0.91 -2.33 -8.52
N VAL A 109 1.57 -1.18 -8.27
CA VAL A 109 2.90 -0.86 -8.80
C VAL A 109 3.73 -0.31 -7.64
N ILE A 110 4.86 -0.94 -7.34
CA ILE A 110 5.78 -0.46 -6.31
C ILE A 110 6.58 0.70 -6.88
N ASN A 111 6.38 1.91 -6.35
CA ASN A 111 7.07 3.13 -6.80
C ASN A 111 8.35 3.37 -5.99
N ASN A 112 8.33 3.04 -4.70
CA ASN A 112 9.47 3.17 -3.81
C ASN A 112 9.47 2.06 -2.77
N TRP A 113 10.64 1.50 -2.50
CA TRP A 113 10.84 0.44 -1.52
C TRP A 113 12.13 0.67 -0.75
N GLU A 114 12.09 1.58 0.22
CA GLU A 114 13.24 1.96 1.02
C GLU A 114 13.21 1.24 2.38
N PRO A 115 13.95 0.15 2.55
CA PRO A 115 14.12 -0.45 3.86
C PRO A 115 15.02 0.47 4.69
N ARG A 116 14.90 0.37 5.99
CA ARG A 116 15.82 1.06 6.87
C ARG A 116 17.24 0.51 6.71
N ALA A 117 18.19 1.35 6.31
CA ALA A 117 19.55 0.92 6.02
C ALA A 117 20.31 0.44 7.28
N SER A 118 20.08 1.04 8.45
CA SER A 118 20.67 0.62 9.73
C SER A 118 19.97 1.30 10.90
N SER A 119 20.11 0.71 12.10
CA SER A 119 19.63 1.31 13.35
C SER A 119 20.25 2.67 13.65
N TRP A 120 21.46 2.90 13.12
CA TRP A 120 22.24 4.12 13.32
C TRP A 120 21.90 5.25 12.36
N SER A 121 21.25 4.97 11.22
CA SER A 121 20.98 6.01 10.21
C SER A 121 19.95 7.03 10.64
N GLY A 122 19.12 6.74 11.66
CA GLY A 122 18.00 7.58 12.09
C GLY A 122 16.91 7.77 11.03
N LYS A 123 17.09 7.19 9.81
CA LYS A 123 16.13 7.31 8.72
C LYS A 123 15.06 6.22 8.84
N PRO A 124 13.76 6.59 8.81
CA PRO A 124 12.68 5.61 8.80
C PRO A 124 12.64 4.86 7.48
N GLY A 125 12.20 3.59 7.51
CA GLY A 125 11.82 2.88 6.30
C GLY A 125 10.63 3.56 5.63
N ARG A 126 10.59 3.53 4.29
CA ARG A 126 9.51 4.11 3.47
C ARG A 126 9.12 3.14 2.37
N ALA A 127 7.86 3.15 2.02
CA ALA A 127 7.42 2.50 0.80
C ALA A 127 6.23 3.26 0.20
N SER A 128 6.09 3.19 -1.12
CA SER A 128 4.92 3.72 -1.81
C SER A 128 4.49 2.80 -2.94
N ILE A 129 3.18 2.63 -3.09
CA ILE A 129 2.55 1.77 -4.08
C ILE A 129 1.41 2.54 -4.74
N SER A 130 1.45 2.66 -6.06
CA SER A 130 0.29 3.08 -6.85
C SER A 130 -0.61 1.89 -7.09
N VAL A 131 -1.91 2.04 -6.89
CA VAL A 131 -2.89 0.98 -7.10
C VAL A 131 -3.94 1.47 -8.09
N SER A 132 -4.16 0.70 -9.14
CA SER A 132 -5.25 0.91 -10.09
C SER A 132 -6.23 -0.26 -9.99
N VAL A 133 -7.53 0.04 -9.93
CA VAL A 133 -8.60 -0.96 -9.93
C VAL A 133 -9.45 -0.78 -11.16
N TYR A 134 -9.61 -1.86 -11.92
CA TYR A 134 -10.44 -1.89 -13.13
C TYR A 134 -11.65 -2.79 -12.94
N GLU A 135 -12.78 -2.39 -13.49
CA GLU A 135 -13.96 -3.21 -13.65
C GLU A 135 -14.02 -3.73 -15.11
N LEU A 136 -14.31 -5.02 -15.25
CA LEU A 136 -14.35 -5.73 -16.53
C LEU A 136 -15.80 -6.09 -16.90
N VAL A 137 -16.68 -5.08 -16.90
CA VAL A 137 -18.07 -5.22 -17.33
C VAL A 137 -18.22 -4.51 -18.68
N GLY A 138 -18.67 -5.25 -19.70
CA GLY A 138 -18.77 -4.73 -21.07
C GLY A 138 -17.53 -4.99 -21.92
N GLU A 139 -17.42 -4.29 -23.05
CA GLU A 139 -16.36 -4.54 -24.04
C GLU A 139 -14.99 -4.01 -23.65
N LYS A 140 -14.93 -2.98 -22.81
CA LYS A 140 -13.68 -2.32 -22.45
C LYS A 140 -13.52 -2.25 -20.92
N PRO A 141 -12.30 -2.55 -20.42
CA PRO A 141 -11.96 -2.33 -19.01
C PRO A 141 -12.16 -0.87 -18.60
N SER A 142 -12.85 -0.63 -17.49
CA SER A 142 -13.08 0.70 -16.93
C SER A 142 -12.22 0.91 -15.68
N LEU A 143 -11.39 1.95 -15.63
CA LEU A 143 -10.67 2.34 -14.42
C LEU A 143 -11.68 2.93 -13.44
N ILE A 144 -11.88 2.27 -12.30
CA ILE A 144 -12.86 2.68 -11.27
C ILE A 144 -12.21 3.26 -10.02
N ASN A 145 -10.94 3.00 -9.80
CA ASN A 145 -10.16 3.62 -8.71
C ASN A 145 -8.69 3.69 -9.07
N LYS A 146 -8.04 4.80 -8.71
CA LYS A 146 -6.60 4.95 -8.72
C LYS A 146 -6.16 5.67 -7.45
N SER A 147 -5.23 5.11 -6.71
CA SER A 147 -4.75 5.66 -5.45
C SER A 147 -3.25 5.45 -5.26
N LEU A 148 -2.62 6.38 -4.54
CA LEU A 148 -1.25 6.24 -4.06
C LEU A 148 -1.29 5.91 -2.57
N LEU A 149 -0.66 4.80 -2.20
CA LEU A 149 -0.49 4.36 -0.82
C LEU A 149 0.95 4.66 -0.39
N GLU A 150 1.13 5.46 0.65
CA GLU A 150 2.45 5.83 1.15
C GLU A 150 2.57 5.50 2.62
N VAL A 151 3.69 4.93 3.02
CA VAL A 151 4.00 4.64 4.42
C VAL A 151 5.39 5.11 4.77
N GLN A 152 5.53 5.62 6.00
CA GLN A 152 6.79 5.95 6.61
C GLN A 152 6.81 5.40 8.04
N GLY A 153 7.76 4.54 8.34
CA GLY A 153 7.95 3.97 9.68
C GLY A 153 8.46 4.99 10.70
N LYS A 154 8.60 4.54 11.93
CA LYS A 154 9.23 5.32 13.01
C LYS A 154 10.75 5.31 12.86
N SER A 155 11.39 6.44 13.18
CA SER A 155 12.84 6.58 13.06
C SER A 155 13.65 5.61 13.93
N TYR A 156 13.07 5.13 15.04
CA TYR A 156 13.77 4.31 16.04
C TYR A 156 13.45 2.80 15.97
N LEU A 157 12.45 2.41 15.17
CA LEU A 157 12.04 1.02 15.05
C LEU A 157 12.43 0.47 13.67
N THR A 158 13.00 -0.73 13.67
CA THR A 158 13.29 -1.50 12.45
C THR A 158 12.01 -2.13 11.92
N GLU A 159 11.09 -1.32 11.41
CA GLU A 159 9.89 -1.86 10.75
C GLU A 159 10.19 -2.10 9.27
N HIS A 160 10.05 -3.34 8.85
CA HIS A 160 10.18 -3.72 7.45
C HIS A 160 9.04 -3.07 6.64
N PRO A 161 9.28 -2.54 5.42
CA PRO A 161 8.28 -1.92 4.58
C PRO A 161 7.01 -2.76 4.40
N LEU A 162 7.14 -4.08 4.31
CA LEU A 162 6.01 -4.99 4.18
C LEU A 162 5.03 -4.91 5.36
N LYS A 163 5.56 -4.85 6.60
CA LYS A 163 4.70 -4.72 7.79
C LYS A 163 3.96 -3.39 7.82
N LEU A 164 4.61 -2.32 7.35
CA LEU A 164 3.97 -1.01 7.22
C LEU A 164 2.87 -1.03 6.16
N MET A 165 3.11 -1.74 5.04
CA MET A 165 2.14 -1.87 3.94
C MET A 165 0.90 -2.67 4.32
N ASP A 166 0.99 -3.68 5.19
CA ASP A 166 -0.16 -4.51 5.60
C ASP A 166 -1.33 -3.64 6.12
N ASN A 167 -1.03 -2.70 7.01
CA ASN A 167 -2.06 -1.84 7.60
C ASN A 167 -2.71 -0.89 6.58
N ILE A 168 -1.91 -0.26 5.71
CA ILE A 168 -2.45 0.70 4.74
C ILE A 168 -3.23 -0.01 3.63
N ILE A 169 -2.78 -1.19 3.17
CA ILE A 169 -3.50 -2.00 2.20
C ILE A 169 -4.84 -2.45 2.79
N GLY A 170 -4.87 -2.92 4.05
CA GLY A 170 -6.11 -3.27 4.73
C GLY A 170 -7.09 -2.09 4.82
N SER A 171 -6.59 -0.90 5.17
CA SER A 171 -7.39 0.32 5.20
C SER A 171 -7.89 0.74 3.82
N TYR A 172 -7.05 0.62 2.79
CA TYR A 172 -7.42 0.91 1.41
C TYR A 172 -8.51 -0.03 0.90
N ILE A 173 -8.31 -1.34 1.06
CA ILE A 173 -9.31 -2.35 0.67
C ILE A 173 -10.63 -2.12 1.42
N GLY A 174 -10.59 -1.76 2.71
CA GLY A 174 -11.77 -1.39 3.48
C GLY A 174 -12.58 -0.23 2.91
N ARG A 175 -11.93 0.68 2.16
CA ARG A 175 -12.61 1.80 1.48
C ARG A 175 -13.24 1.41 0.14
N LEU A 176 -12.77 0.33 -0.49
CA LEU A 176 -13.30 -0.14 -1.77
C LEU A 176 -14.62 -0.92 -1.61
N TYR A 177 -14.90 -1.46 -0.44
CA TYR A 177 -16.14 -2.14 -0.07
C TYR A 177 -16.96 -1.30 0.92
#